data_77257409b9e73d4d0f64c282c4f2dd5e
#
_entry.id   77257409b9e73d4d0f64c282c4f2dd5e
#
_cell.length_a   1.000
_cell.length_b   1.000
_cell.length_c   1.000
_cell.angle_alpha   90.00
_cell.angle_beta   90.00
_cell.angle_gamma   90.00
#
_symmetry.space_group_name_H-M   'P 1'
#
loop_
_entity.id
_entity.type
_entity.pdbx_description
1 polymer ?
#
loop_
_entity_poly.entity_id
_entity_poly.type
_entity_poly.pdbx_seq_one_letter_code
_entity_poly.pdbx_strand_id
1 'polypeptide(L)'
;MRFTTIISYIASILLMAGCCNCVYKMEVSNPLNEDRHPEMVEVCAKDIADKLALKDAETFVVKGRKGQEVPYQITSDGKVIFQVEMKANEKETYRISKGQPSEYESLVFGKHYPDKDDDFAWENDKVGFRMYGHKLDVASGYDIFCKRGTHLPVLASFYANEVYGSEAWKRYYELEAVSAEEAFRFKMDTLSFHVDRGYGMDVYAVGPTLGAGIAALMENEVISYPRCYETYEIIDNGPLRIRIKFTFRPLTCGADEDILETRTITLDAGSRLNHTRVSFANLDSAKEIVAGIILREDGGEPVANAEKGYISYPAPTQNHDTRQVIDNGTIYVGHVYPMTVKEAKVAQGHVMTVSDYTPGSYFVYYWGSGWDHADILTHEQWNEYLERYAEMVRNPLIIK
;
A
#
# COMPACT_ATOMS: atom_id res chain seq x y z
N MET A 1 54.15 20.92 74.45
CA MET A 1 52.83 20.69 73.94
C MET A 1 52.95 20.37 72.45
N ARG A 2 52.77 19.10 72.10
CA ARG A 2 52.80 18.63 70.70
C ARG A 2 51.33 18.43 70.23
N PHE A 3 50.93 19.18 69.25
CA PHE A 3 49.61 18.95 68.58
C PHE A 3 49.78 17.93 67.47
N THR A 4 49.08 16.82 67.59
CA THR A 4 49.02 15.75 66.61
C THR A 4 47.78 15.99 65.72
N THR A 5 48.02 16.34 64.44
CA THR A 5 46.98 16.53 63.48
C THR A 5 46.57 15.19 62.88
N ILE A 6 45.33 14.76 63.10
CA ILE A 6 44.76 13.55 62.50
C ILE A 6 44.19 13.96 61.14
N ILE A 7 44.79 13.43 60.05
CA ILE A 7 44.25 13.58 58.67
C ILE A 7 43.29 12.41 58.41
N SER A 8 41.99 12.70 58.35
CA SER A 8 40.98 11.72 57.95
C SER A 8 40.94 11.66 56.41
N TYR A 9 41.30 10.53 55.82
CA TYR A 9 41.08 10.19 54.45
C TYR A 9 39.62 9.74 54.27
N ILE A 10 38.82 10.55 53.61
CA ILE A 10 37.49 10.17 53.10
C ILE A 10 37.73 9.51 51.74
N ALA A 11 37.61 8.19 51.69
CA ALA A 11 37.61 7.44 50.45
C ALA A 11 36.22 7.60 49.80
N SER A 12 36.12 8.46 48.78
CA SER A 12 34.94 8.56 47.92
C SER A 12 34.87 7.29 47.05
N ILE A 13 34.00 6.38 47.38
CA ILE A 13 33.63 5.25 46.51
C ILE A 13 32.73 5.84 45.43
N LEU A 14 33.31 6.10 44.23
CA LEU A 14 32.52 6.32 43.00
C LEU A 14 31.86 4.98 42.69
N LEU A 15 30.57 4.84 43.00
CA LEU A 15 29.72 3.82 42.40
C LEU A 15 29.62 4.17 40.92
N MET A 16 30.43 3.57 40.08
CA MET A 16 30.17 3.48 38.67
C MET A 16 28.91 2.59 38.51
N ALA A 17 27.74 3.24 38.39
CA ALA A 17 26.57 2.59 37.89
C ALA A 17 26.90 2.16 36.46
N GLY A 18 27.34 0.93 36.29
CA GLY A 18 27.49 0.33 34.97
C GLY A 18 26.13 0.31 34.31
N CYS A 19 25.89 1.28 33.42
CA CYS A 19 24.80 1.15 32.44
C CYS A 19 25.07 -0.12 31.64
N CYS A 20 24.44 -1.22 32.03
CA CYS A 20 24.34 -2.39 31.20
C CYS A 20 23.57 -1.93 29.96
N ASN A 21 24.29 -1.55 28.90
CA ASN A 21 23.68 -1.27 27.61
C ASN A 21 23.12 -2.60 27.08
N CYS A 22 21.90 -2.95 27.51
CA CYS A 22 21.18 -4.08 26.98
C CYS A 22 20.97 -3.83 25.46
N VAL A 23 21.59 -4.66 24.64
CA VAL A 23 21.41 -4.68 23.20
C VAL A 23 20.66 -5.96 22.85
N TYR A 24 19.49 -5.81 22.30
CA TYR A 24 18.77 -6.93 21.71
C TYR A 24 19.28 -7.15 20.27
N LYS A 25 19.76 -8.37 20.01
CA LYS A 25 20.19 -8.79 18.67
C LYS A 25 19.11 -9.65 18.06
N MET A 26 18.71 -9.30 16.87
CA MET A 26 17.70 -10.00 16.09
C MET A 26 18.32 -10.41 14.77
N GLU A 27 18.31 -11.70 14.46
CA GLU A 27 18.74 -12.24 13.18
C GLU A 27 17.53 -12.33 12.24
N VAL A 28 17.66 -11.76 11.05
CA VAL A 28 16.70 -11.88 9.94
C VAL A 28 17.37 -12.70 8.86
N SER A 29 16.68 -13.73 8.35
CA SER A 29 17.22 -14.63 7.32
C SER A 29 16.27 -14.73 6.13
N ASN A 30 16.81 -14.60 4.92
CA ASN A 30 16.12 -14.92 3.68
C ASN A 30 16.27 -16.43 3.39
N PRO A 31 15.19 -17.23 3.44
CA PRO A 31 15.27 -18.66 3.12
C PRO A 31 15.33 -18.97 1.63
N LEU A 32 15.09 -17.97 0.75
CA LEU A 32 15.07 -18.13 -0.68
C LEU A 32 16.47 -18.04 -1.29
N ASN A 33 16.70 -18.75 -2.38
CA ASN A 33 17.91 -18.65 -3.20
C ASN A 33 17.82 -17.51 -4.23
N GLU A 34 17.07 -16.47 -3.91
CA GLU A 34 16.85 -15.28 -4.72
C GLU A 34 16.84 -14.03 -3.86
N ASP A 35 17.19 -12.89 -4.46
CA ASP A 35 17.10 -11.58 -3.82
C ASP A 35 15.64 -11.22 -3.56
N ARG A 36 15.36 -10.66 -2.40
CA ARG A 36 14.01 -10.20 -2.06
C ARG A 36 13.82 -8.73 -2.42
N HIS A 37 12.61 -8.38 -2.81
CA HIS A 37 12.21 -6.98 -2.84
C HIS A 37 12.22 -6.38 -1.42
N PRO A 38 12.31 -5.06 -1.28
CA PRO A 38 12.15 -4.43 0.02
C PRO A 38 10.83 -4.87 0.69
N GLU A 39 10.92 -5.37 1.92
CA GLU A 39 9.75 -5.80 2.70
C GLU A 39 9.89 -5.45 4.17
N MET A 40 8.80 -5.51 4.91
CA MET A 40 8.79 -5.19 6.34
C MET A 40 9.09 -6.41 7.19
N VAL A 41 10.07 -6.26 8.09
CA VAL A 41 10.20 -7.10 9.28
C VAL A 41 9.21 -6.59 10.31
N GLU A 42 8.47 -7.50 10.94
CA GLU A 42 7.51 -7.18 11.99
C GLU A 42 7.83 -7.91 13.27
N VAL A 43 7.97 -7.18 14.36
CA VAL A 43 8.22 -7.73 15.70
C VAL A 43 7.33 -7.08 16.74
N CYS A 44 6.98 -7.80 17.80
CA CYS A 44 6.15 -7.26 18.86
C CYS A 44 6.92 -6.15 19.61
N ALA A 45 6.35 -4.96 19.71
CA ALA A 45 6.96 -3.83 20.43
C ALA A 45 7.17 -4.16 21.92
N LYS A 46 6.25 -4.93 22.50
CA LYS A 46 6.37 -5.39 23.89
C LYS A 46 7.59 -6.29 24.09
N ASP A 47 7.89 -7.19 23.16
CA ASP A 47 9.05 -8.08 23.26
C ASP A 47 10.36 -7.29 23.25
N ILE A 48 10.43 -6.22 22.44
CA ILE A 48 11.58 -5.30 22.43
C ILE A 48 11.68 -4.57 23.76
N ALA A 49 10.56 -4.02 24.26
CA ALA A 49 10.52 -3.29 25.52
C ALA A 49 10.98 -4.18 26.71
N ASP A 50 10.47 -5.41 26.77
CA ASP A 50 10.82 -6.38 27.80
C ASP A 50 12.32 -6.76 27.74
N LYS A 51 12.85 -7.06 26.55
CA LYS A 51 14.26 -7.42 26.35
C LYS A 51 15.23 -6.29 26.65
N LEU A 52 14.85 -5.05 26.42
CA LEU A 52 15.64 -3.86 26.74
C LEU A 52 15.38 -3.33 28.15
N ALA A 53 14.43 -3.91 28.89
CA ALA A 53 13.95 -3.37 30.17
C ALA A 53 13.66 -1.87 30.06
N LEU A 54 12.83 -1.48 29.08
CA LEU A 54 12.42 -0.09 28.86
C LEU A 54 11.50 0.35 30.00
N LYS A 55 11.75 1.56 30.51
CA LYS A 55 10.84 2.26 31.43
C LYS A 55 9.90 3.17 30.64
N ASP A 56 8.89 3.70 31.33
CA ASP A 56 7.98 4.68 30.74
C ASP A 56 8.77 5.83 30.10
N ALA A 57 8.36 6.23 28.89
CA ALA A 57 8.98 7.24 28.06
C ALA A 57 10.41 6.96 27.52
N GLU A 58 11.00 5.81 27.83
CA GLU A 58 12.25 5.40 27.17
C GLU A 58 11.97 4.89 25.75
N THR A 59 12.84 5.26 24.82
CA THR A 59 12.78 4.89 23.42
C THR A 59 13.97 4.00 23.03
N PHE A 60 13.95 3.51 21.81
CA PHE A 60 15.03 2.67 21.30
C PHE A 60 15.37 3.08 19.86
N VAL A 61 16.50 2.60 19.38
CA VAL A 61 16.97 2.73 18.00
C VAL A 61 17.20 1.34 17.42
N VAL A 62 16.86 1.17 16.16
CA VAL A 62 17.17 -0.03 15.36
C VAL A 62 18.41 0.28 14.52
N LYS A 63 19.41 -0.59 14.55
CA LYS A 63 20.65 -0.44 13.78
C LYS A 63 20.92 -1.67 12.93
N GLY A 64 21.21 -1.44 11.66
CA GLY A 64 21.65 -2.47 10.72
C GLY A 64 23.09 -2.92 10.94
N ARG A 65 23.55 -3.81 10.06
CA ARG A 65 24.87 -4.46 10.15
C ARG A 65 26.04 -3.48 10.22
N LYS A 66 25.97 -2.35 9.48
CA LYS A 66 27.03 -1.34 9.46
C LYS A 66 26.93 -0.33 10.62
N GLY A 67 25.97 -0.50 11.53
CA GLY A 67 25.72 0.37 12.66
C GLY A 67 24.91 1.64 12.32
N GLN A 68 24.48 1.79 11.08
CA GLN A 68 23.55 2.85 10.67
C GLN A 68 22.19 2.65 11.33
N GLU A 69 21.52 3.74 11.66
CA GLU A 69 20.14 3.70 12.12
C GLU A 69 19.22 3.28 10.95
N VAL A 70 18.27 2.42 11.27
CA VAL A 70 17.24 1.94 10.34
C VAL A 70 15.92 2.58 10.75
N PRO A 71 15.23 3.32 9.88
CA PRO A 71 13.92 3.86 10.16
C PRO A 71 12.93 2.75 10.55
N TYR A 72 12.10 3.01 11.54
CA TYR A 72 11.06 2.10 11.96
C TYR A 72 9.77 2.84 12.30
N GLN A 73 8.68 2.09 12.35
CA GLN A 73 7.37 2.56 12.78
C GLN A 73 6.82 1.62 13.85
N ILE A 74 6.17 2.20 14.84
CA ILE A 74 5.32 1.43 15.77
C ILE A 74 3.90 1.53 15.27
N THR A 75 3.32 0.40 14.90
CA THR A 75 1.96 0.33 14.38
C THR A 75 0.93 0.30 15.50
N SER A 76 -0.31 0.65 15.20
CA SER A 76 -1.42 0.72 16.16
C SER A 76 -1.73 -0.62 16.85
N ASP A 77 -1.39 -1.75 16.21
CA ASP A 77 -1.51 -3.10 16.79
C ASP A 77 -0.26 -3.56 17.56
N GLY A 78 0.63 -2.61 17.90
CA GLY A 78 1.79 -2.86 18.76
C GLY A 78 2.92 -3.64 18.09
N LYS A 79 3.07 -3.52 16.78
CA LYS A 79 4.24 -4.02 16.05
C LYS A 79 5.27 -2.92 15.85
N VAL A 80 6.54 -3.26 15.93
CA VAL A 80 7.64 -2.49 15.38
C VAL A 80 7.91 -3.04 13.99
N ILE A 81 7.80 -2.20 12.98
CA ILE A 81 8.11 -2.56 11.60
C ILE A 81 9.30 -1.76 11.11
N PHE A 82 10.16 -2.38 10.34
CA PHE A 82 11.26 -1.71 9.62
C PHE A 82 11.55 -2.45 8.32
N GLN A 83 12.01 -1.71 7.32
CA GLN A 83 12.27 -2.25 6.00
C GLN A 83 13.62 -2.94 5.93
N VAL A 84 13.65 -4.08 5.24
CA VAL A 84 14.86 -4.83 4.92
C VAL A 84 14.92 -5.13 3.43
N GLU A 85 16.15 -5.24 2.93
CA GLU A 85 16.45 -5.71 1.58
C GLU A 85 17.48 -6.82 1.70
N MET A 86 17.09 -8.05 1.34
CA MET A 86 17.87 -9.26 1.62
C MET A 86 18.32 -9.94 0.33
N LYS A 87 19.59 -10.26 0.23
CA LYS A 87 20.14 -11.10 -0.87
C LYS A 87 19.74 -12.57 -0.69
N ALA A 88 19.94 -13.36 -1.77
CA ALA A 88 19.72 -14.80 -1.74
C ALA A 88 20.46 -15.46 -0.56
N ASN A 89 19.72 -16.23 0.25
CA ASN A 89 20.25 -16.96 1.42
C ASN A 89 20.96 -16.06 2.46
N GLU A 90 20.76 -14.74 2.43
CA GLU A 90 21.40 -13.80 3.35
C GLU A 90 20.83 -13.92 4.76
N LYS A 91 21.74 -13.71 5.71
CA LYS A 91 21.41 -13.52 7.14
C LYS A 91 21.99 -12.19 7.61
N GLU A 92 21.15 -11.36 8.19
CA GLU A 92 21.56 -10.07 8.75
C GLU A 92 21.16 -9.96 10.21
N THR A 93 22.03 -9.35 11.02
CA THR A 93 21.77 -9.10 12.44
C THR A 93 21.49 -7.63 12.67
N TYR A 94 20.28 -7.32 13.10
CA TYR A 94 19.87 -6.01 13.58
C TYR A 94 20.15 -5.89 15.08
N ARG A 95 20.54 -4.68 15.52
CA ARG A 95 20.81 -4.37 16.92
C ARG A 95 19.83 -3.31 17.38
N ILE A 96 19.05 -3.66 18.39
CA ILE A 96 18.09 -2.75 19.00
C ILE A 96 18.60 -2.40 20.39
N SER A 97 18.70 -1.11 20.69
CA SER A 97 19.23 -0.62 21.96
C SER A 97 18.48 0.63 22.41
N LYS A 98 18.48 0.92 23.71
CA LYS A 98 17.97 2.19 24.22
C LYS A 98 18.62 3.35 23.49
N GLY A 99 17.83 4.34 23.11
CA GLY A 99 18.29 5.54 22.42
C GLY A 99 17.13 6.36 21.92
N GLN A 100 17.42 7.59 21.53
CA GLN A 100 16.46 8.48 20.89
C GLN A 100 16.52 8.27 19.37
N PRO A 101 15.45 7.82 18.71
CA PRO A 101 15.44 7.68 17.25
C PRO A 101 15.47 9.04 16.58
N SER A 102 15.99 9.06 15.37
CA SER A 102 15.89 10.21 14.47
C SER A 102 14.44 10.46 14.08
N GLU A 103 14.14 11.64 13.57
CA GLU A 103 12.90 11.90 12.88
C GLU A 103 12.98 11.29 11.47
N TYR A 104 11.98 10.48 11.11
CA TYR A 104 11.95 9.78 9.82
C TYR A 104 10.99 10.47 8.86
N GLU A 105 11.45 10.68 7.64
CA GLU A 105 10.60 11.12 6.55
C GLU A 105 9.55 10.05 6.26
N SER A 106 8.31 10.48 6.04
CA SER A 106 7.25 9.55 5.68
C SER A 106 7.34 9.16 4.21
N LEU A 107 7.41 7.85 3.96
CA LEU A 107 7.42 7.25 2.62
C LEU A 107 6.03 6.74 2.21
N VAL A 108 5.02 6.97 3.04
CA VAL A 108 3.62 6.61 2.76
C VAL A 108 2.73 7.78 3.13
N PHE A 109 1.58 7.87 2.47
CA PHE A 109 0.61 8.92 2.74
C PHE A 109 -0.78 8.45 2.34
N GLY A 110 -1.81 8.86 3.10
CA GLY A 110 -3.21 8.65 2.72
C GLY A 110 -4.11 9.66 3.37
N LYS A 111 -5.12 10.10 2.61
CA LYS A 111 -6.05 11.15 3.02
C LYS A 111 -7.41 10.98 2.34
N HIS A 112 -8.46 11.38 3.06
CA HIS A 112 -9.81 11.57 2.55
C HIS A 112 -9.97 12.95 1.92
N TYR A 113 -10.66 12.99 0.78
CA TYR A 113 -10.92 14.20 -0.01
C TYR A 113 -12.43 14.42 -0.18
N PRO A 114 -13.10 15.03 0.81
CA PRO A 114 -14.56 15.19 0.81
C PRO A 114 -15.07 16.09 -0.32
N ASP A 115 -14.24 16.99 -0.81
CA ASP A 115 -14.60 17.94 -1.88
C ASP A 115 -14.51 17.31 -3.29
N LYS A 116 -13.94 16.11 -3.40
CA LYS A 116 -13.85 15.36 -4.63
C LYS A 116 -14.49 13.99 -4.45
N ASP A 117 -15.80 13.93 -4.61
CA ASP A 117 -16.62 12.71 -4.63
C ASP A 117 -16.45 11.78 -3.39
N ASP A 118 -15.99 12.35 -2.23
CA ASP A 118 -15.56 11.60 -1.06
C ASP A 118 -14.44 10.58 -1.34
N ASP A 119 -13.56 10.88 -2.27
CA ASP A 119 -12.42 10.03 -2.58
C ASP A 119 -11.55 9.78 -1.37
N PHE A 120 -11.06 8.56 -1.22
CA PHE A 120 -9.93 8.26 -0.38
C PHE A 120 -8.74 7.86 -1.26
N ALA A 121 -7.64 8.60 -1.15
CA ALA A 121 -6.43 8.33 -1.93
C ALA A 121 -5.26 8.03 -1.00
N TRP A 122 -4.40 7.08 -1.39
CA TRP A 122 -3.20 6.71 -0.66
C TRP A 122 -2.06 6.35 -1.62
N GLU A 123 -0.85 6.52 -1.14
CA GLU A 123 0.37 6.30 -1.91
C GLU A 123 1.54 5.90 -1.02
N ASN A 124 2.54 5.34 -1.64
CA ASN A 124 3.88 5.25 -1.09
C ASN A 124 4.91 5.85 -2.06
N ASP A 125 6.20 5.61 -1.83
CA ASP A 125 7.29 6.07 -2.68
C ASP A 125 7.29 5.47 -4.11
N LYS A 126 6.41 4.49 -4.43
CA LYS A 126 6.35 3.79 -5.72
C LYS A 126 5.05 3.99 -6.49
N VAL A 127 3.92 3.95 -5.83
CA VAL A 127 2.58 3.85 -6.43
C VAL A 127 1.57 4.70 -5.69
N GLY A 128 0.47 5.03 -6.36
CA GLY A 128 -0.68 5.71 -5.77
C GLY A 128 -1.98 5.05 -6.18
N PHE A 129 -2.99 5.16 -5.33
CA PHE A 129 -4.29 4.51 -5.50
C PHE A 129 -5.41 5.40 -5.01
N ARG A 130 -6.61 5.13 -5.51
CA ARG A 130 -7.85 5.78 -5.09
C ARG A 130 -8.98 4.77 -4.93
N MET A 131 -9.84 5.04 -3.98
CA MET A 131 -11.16 4.42 -3.87
C MET A 131 -12.21 5.52 -3.80
N TYR A 132 -13.23 5.39 -4.64
CA TYR A 132 -14.33 6.34 -4.70
C TYR A 132 -15.25 6.19 -3.49
N GLY A 133 -15.67 7.32 -2.95
CA GLY A 133 -16.54 7.37 -1.77
C GLY A 133 -18.04 7.33 -2.10
N HIS A 134 -18.84 7.34 -1.05
CA HIS A 134 -20.29 7.11 -1.08
C HIS A 134 -21.09 8.19 -1.84
N LYS A 135 -20.49 9.34 -2.16
CA LYS A 135 -21.15 10.34 -3.02
C LYS A 135 -21.37 9.82 -4.44
N LEU A 136 -20.52 8.90 -4.90
CA LEU A 136 -20.72 8.16 -6.13
C LEU A 136 -21.48 6.87 -5.83
N ASP A 137 -22.76 6.82 -6.20
CA ASP A 137 -23.58 5.64 -5.95
C ASP A 137 -23.48 4.64 -7.13
N VAL A 138 -22.28 4.16 -7.41
CA VAL A 138 -21.95 3.24 -8.49
C VAL A 138 -21.15 2.05 -7.99
N ALA A 139 -21.16 0.96 -8.74
CA ALA A 139 -20.15 -0.09 -8.55
C ALA A 139 -18.80 0.45 -8.99
N SER A 140 -17.75 0.25 -8.19
CA SER A 140 -16.44 0.75 -8.53
C SER A 140 -15.33 -0.14 -7.96
N GLY A 141 -14.34 -0.42 -8.80
CA GLY A 141 -13.10 -1.07 -8.42
C GLY A 141 -12.06 -0.10 -7.86
N TYR A 142 -10.86 -0.60 -7.65
CA TYR A 142 -9.71 0.25 -7.31
C TYR A 142 -9.24 1.03 -8.53
N ASP A 143 -8.75 2.23 -8.26
CA ASP A 143 -8.15 3.13 -9.23
C ASP A 143 -6.65 3.30 -8.97
N ILE A 144 -5.89 3.66 -10.01
CA ILE A 144 -4.45 3.75 -10.01
C ILE A 144 -4.01 5.15 -10.39
N PHE A 145 -3.13 5.74 -9.58
CA PHE A 145 -2.33 6.89 -9.97
C PHE A 145 -0.92 6.43 -10.37
N CYS A 146 -0.53 6.76 -11.61
CA CYS A 146 0.83 6.54 -12.09
C CYS A 146 1.80 7.49 -11.37
N LYS A 147 2.94 6.97 -10.88
CA LYS A 147 3.97 7.76 -10.19
C LYS A 147 5.34 7.50 -10.79
N ARG A 148 6.20 8.53 -10.77
CA ARG A 148 7.60 8.43 -11.18
C ARG A 148 8.57 8.15 -10.01
N GLY A 149 8.11 7.50 -8.93
CA GLY A 149 8.96 7.15 -7.79
C GLY A 149 9.50 8.39 -7.07
N THR A 150 8.63 9.28 -6.62
CA THR A 150 9.01 10.44 -5.81
C THR A 150 8.65 10.20 -4.34
N HIS A 151 9.47 10.74 -3.43
CA HIS A 151 9.21 10.69 -1.98
C HIS A 151 8.17 11.71 -1.52
N LEU A 152 7.78 12.65 -2.40
CA LEU A 152 6.78 13.66 -2.06
C LEU A 152 5.38 13.07 -2.16
N PRO A 153 4.42 13.50 -1.29
CA PRO A 153 3.02 13.18 -1.44
C PRO A 153 2.46 13.77 -2.73
N VAL A 154 2.48 13.00 -3.81
CA VAL A 154 2.06 13.47 -5.15
C VAL A 154 0.56 13.66 -5.20
N LEU A 155 -0.21 12.76 -4.56
CA LEU A 155 -1.67 12.81 -4.57
C LEU A 155 -2.21 14.10 -3.94
N ALA A 156 -1.58 14.60 -2.89
CA ALA A 156 -1.98 15.88 -2.29
C ALA A 156 -1.92 17.03 -3.31
N SER A 157 -0.92 17.02 -4.19
CA SER A 157 -0.79 18.03 -5.26
C SER A 157 -1.85 17.85 -6.34
N PHE A 158 -2.20 16.60 -6.69
CA PHE A 158 -3.27 16.31 -7.64
C PHE A 158 -4.60 16.85 -7.14
N TYR A 159 -4.98 16.49 -5.92
CA TYR A 159 -6.24 16.93 -5.33
C TYR A 159 -6.30 18.43 -5.03
N ALA A 160 -5.17 19.08 -4.74
CA ALA A 160 -5.14 20.53 -4.56
C ALA A 160 -5.59 21.29 -5.83
N ASN A 161 -5.31 20.75 -7.01
CA ASN A 161 -5.73 21.33 -8.29
C ASN A 161 -7.22 21.07 -8.62
N GLU A 162 -7.80 20.03 -8.02
CA GLU A 162 -9.21 19.64 -8.25
C GLU A 162 -10.21 20.34 -7.32
N VAL A 163 -9.74 21.23 -6.41
CA VAL A 163 -10.63 21.94 -5.49
C VAL A 163 -11.45 23.00 -6.25
N TYR A 164 -12.73 22.73 -6.44
CA TYR A 164 -13.67 23.66 -7.04
C TYR A 164 -13.77 24.96 -6.21
N GLY A 165 -13.81 26.09 -6.90
CA GLY A 165 -13.84 27.41 -6.27
C GLY A 165 -12.45 28.02 -5.98
N SER A 166 -11.37 27.31 -6.28
CA SER A 166 -10.03 27.89 -6.31
C SER A 166 -9.90 29.00 -7.37
N GLU A 167 -8.91 29.88 -7.24
CA GLU A 167 -8.69 30.93 -8.24
C GLU A 167 -8.42 30.36 -9.64
N ALA A 168 -7.81 29.17 -9.70
CA ALA A 168 -7.56 28.50 -10.98
C ALA A 168 -8.88 28.03 -11.64
N TRP A 169 -9.82 27.46 -10.87
CA TRP A 169 -11.14 27.10 -11.38
C TRP A 169 -11.99 28.31 -11.75
N LYS A 170 -11.92 29.41 -11.00
CA LYS A 170 -12.56 30.68 -11.38
C LYS A 170 -12.04 31.15 -12.74
N ARG A 171 -10.72 31.10 -12.93
CA ARG A 171 -10.09 31.46 -14.20
C ARG A 171 -10.55 30.54 -15.34
N TYR A 172 -10.70 29.24 -15.09
CA TYR A 172 -11.25 28.30 -16.06
C TYR A 172 -12.65 28.74 -16.53
N TYR A 173 -13.57 29.01 -15.61
CA TYR A 173 -14.94 29.43 -15.94
C TYR A 173 -14.98 30.79 -16.66
N GLU A 174 -14.12 31.74 -16.32
CA GLU A 174 -14.00 33.00 -17.07
C GLU A 174 -13.58 32.75 -18.54
N LEU A 175 -12.62 31.88 -18.74
CA LEU A 175 -12.19 31.51 -20.10
C LEU A 175 -13.28 30.75 -20.86
N GLU A 176 -13.96 29.82 -20.20
CA GLU A 176 -15.03 29.01 -20.81
C GLU A 176 -16.18 29.90 -21.32
N ALA A 177 -16.50 30.96 -20.59
CA ALA A 177 -17.51 31.95 -21.05
C ALA A 177 -17.11 32.69 -22.33
N VAL A 178 -15.83 32.71 -22.71
CA VAL A 178 -15.33 33.42 -23.91
C VAL A 178 -14.90 32.43 -24.99
N SER A 179 -14.19 31.37 -24.63
CA SER A 179 -13.64 30.38 -25.56
C SER A 179 -13.47 29.03 -24.88
N ALA A 180 -14.27 28.04 -25.27
CA ALA A 180 -14.16 26.67 -24.80
C ALA A 180 -12.76 26.07 -25.09
N GLU A 181 -12.13 26.45 -26.21
CA GLU A 181 -10.78 25.97 -26.54
C GLU A 181 -9.71 26.52 -25.62
N GLU A 182 -9.78 27.82 -25.26
CA GLU A 182 -8.83 28.41 -24.30
C GLU A 182 -9.04 27.85 -22.89
N ALA A 183 -10.28 27.67 -22.47
CA ALA A 183 -10.61 27.04 -21.20
C ALA A 183 -10.07 25.60 -21.13
N PHE A 184 -10.29 24.81 -22.18
CA PHE A 184 -9.77 23.44 -22.24
C PHE A 184 -8.24 23.41 -22.18
N ARG A 185 -7.56 24.29 -22.92
CA ARG A 185 -6.09 24.44 -22.87
C ARG A 185 -5.62 24.77 -21.45
N PHE A 186 -6.24 25.77 -20.84
CA PHE A 186 -5.92 26.17 -19.46
C PHE A 186 -6.14 25.02 -18.47
N LYS A 187 -7.24 24.26 -18.61
CA LYS A 187 -7.51 23.08 -17.79
C LYS A 187 -6.40 22.04 -17.92
N MET A 188 -6.01 21.68 -19.14
CA MET A 188 -4.96 20.69 -19.38
C MET A 188 -3.59 21.15 -18.87
N ASP A 189 -3.28 22.45 -19.03
CA ASP A 189 -1.99 23.00 -18.64
C ASP A 189 -1.85 23.23 -17.12
N THR A 190 -2.96 23.44 -16.41
CA THR A 190 -2.93 23.92 -15.01
C THR A 190 -3.67 23.04 -14.03
N LEU A 191 -4.91 22.60 -14.35
CA LEU A 191 -5.80 21.95 -13.39
C LEU A 191 -5.75 20.43 -13.47
N SER A 192 -5.70 19.88 -14.67
CA SER A 192 -5.87 18.44 -14.89
C SER A 192 -4.73 17.63 -14.27
N PHE A 193 -5.05 16.63 -13.48
CA PHE A 193 -4.11 15.61 -13.02
C PHE A 193 -3.98 14.45 -14.02
N HIS A 194 -4.64 14.52 -15.17
CA HIS A 194 -4.48 13.57 -16.28
C HIS A 194 -3.30 13.92 -17.20
N VAL A 195 -2.45 14.86 -16.80
CA VAL A 195 -1.26 15.28 -17.53
C VAL A 195 -0.04 15.08 -16.64
N ASP A 196 0.93 14.32 -17.16
CA ASP A 196 2.20 14.13 -16.45
C ASP A 196 3.03 15.41 -16.45
N ARG A 197 3.26 15.95 -15.26
CA ARG A 197 4.11 17.12 -15.01
C ARG A 197 5.47 16.75 -14.43
N GLY A 198 5.93 15.51 -14.67
CA GLY A 198 7.22 14.99 -14.22
C GLY A 198 7.16 14.18 -12.92
N TYR A 199 5.98 13.99 -12.34
CA TYR A 199 5.79 13.20 -11.13
C TYR A 199 4.68 12.13 -11.21
N GLY A 200 3.96 12.12 -12.32
CA GLY A 200 2.91 11.13 -12.61
C GLY A 200 1.57 11.74 -12.97
N MET A 201 0.53 10.91 -13.08
CA MET A 201 -0.80 11.32 -13.52
C MET A 201 -1.85 10.23 -13.24
N ASP A 202 -3.13 10.59 -13.40
CA ASP A 202 -4.29 9.69 -13.39
C ASP A 202 -4.73 9.38 -14.83
N VAL A 203 -4.48 8.17 -15.29
CA VAL A 203 -4.81 7.71 -16.65
C VAL A 203 -5.33 6.27 -16.70
N TYR A 204 -5.72 5.71 -15.55
CA TYR A 204 -6.31 4.38 -15.47
C TYR A 204 -7.83 4.43 -15.64
N ALA A 205 -8.40 3.50 -16.41
CA ALA A 205 -9.82 3.41 -16.67
C ALA A 205 -10.51 2.40 -15.76
N VAL A 206 -11.12 2.83 -14.67
CA VAL A 206 -11.80 1.95 -13.70
C VAL A 206 -13.17 1.47 -14.24
N GLY A 207 -14.09 2.38 -14.46
CA GLY A 207 -15.49 2.07 -14.80
C GLY A 207 -16.24 1.27 -13.72
N PRO A 208 -17.50 0.88 -13.97
CA PRO A 208 -18.31 0.07 -13.05
C PRO A 208 -17.90 -1.43 -13.13
N THR A 209 -16.68 -1.76 -12.74
CA THR A 209 -16.02 -3.07 -12.90
C THR A 209 -15.23 -3.43 -11.66
N LEU A 210 -14.45 -4.52 -11.67
CA LEU A 210 -13.51 -4.84 -10.61
C LEU A 210 -12.28 -3.89 -10.61
N GLY A 211 -12.13 -3.02 -11.62
CA GLY A 211 -11.04 -2.05 -11.70
C GLY A 211 -9.68 -2.71 -11.69
N ALA A 212 -8.77 -2.19 -10.86
CA ALA A 212 -7.43 -2.73 -10.71
C ALA A 212 -7.35 -3.91 -9.72
N GLY A 213 -8.49 -4.44 -9.26
CA GLY A 213 -8.39 -5.64 -8.45
C GLY A 213 -9.27 -5.75 -7.22
N ILE A 214 -10.45 -5.16 -7.24
CA ILE A 214 -11.39 -5.34 -6.13
C ILE A 214 -11.84 -6.80 -6.03
N ALA A 215 -11.99 -7.30 -4.80
CA ALA A 215 -12.58 -8.61 -4.56
C ALA A 215 -14.11 -8.49 -4.44
N ALA A 216 -14.84 -9.49 -4.91
CA ALA A 216 -16.29 -9.54 -4.86
C ALA A 216 -16.79 -10.98 -4.63
N LEU A 217 -17.91 -11.12 -3.93
CA LEU A 217 -18.60 -12.42 -3.85
C LEU A 217 -19.20 -12.79 -5.21
N MET A 218 -19.25 -14.10 -5.46
CA MET A 218 -19.84 -14.66 -6.67
C MET A 218 -20.67 -15.88 -6.33
N GLU A 219 -21.84 -15.98 -6.96
CA GLU A 219 -22.68 -17.17 -6.90
C GLU A 219 -23.25 -17.49 -8.28
N ASN A 220 -23.17 -18.76 -8.70
CA ASN A 220 -23.64 -19.21 -10.02
C ASN A 220 -23.10 -18.33 -11.17
N GLU A 221 -21.82 -18.00 -11.13
CA GLU A 221 -21.12 -17.12 -12.08
C GLU A 221 -21.64 -15.65 -12.12
N VAL A 222 -22.46 -15.25 -11.16
CA VAL A 222 -22.92 -13.85 -11.03
C VAL A 222 -22.08 -13.14 -9.98
N ILE A 223 -21.34 -12.11 -10.39
CA ILE A 223 -20.52 -11.29 -9.51
C ILE A 223 -21.39 -10.25 -8.80
N SER A 224 -21.37 -10.24 -7.47
CA SER A 224 -21.99 -9.20 -6.64
C SER A 224 -20.99 -8.06 -6.46
N TYR A 225 -20.98 -7.10 -7.41
CA TYR A 225 -20.06 -5.97 -7.38
C TYR A 225 -20.29 -5.09 -6.15
N PRO A 226 -19.26 -4.83 -5.33
CA PRO A 226 -19.37 -3.87 -4.24
C PRO A 226 -19.55 -2.45 -4.82
N ARG A 227 -20.28 -1.62 -4.07
CA ARG A 227 -20.40 -0.19 -4.38
C ARG A 227 -19.21 0.58 -3.81
N CYS A 228 -19.19 1.90 -4.02
CA CYS A 228 -18.21 2.77 -3.36
C CYS A 228 -18.29 2.61 -1.83
N TYR A 229 -17.18 2.84 -1.12
CA TYR A 229 -17.15 2.68 0.33
C TYR A 229 -18.12 3.63 1.04
N GLU A 230 -18.64 3.21 2.18
CA GLU A 230 -19.53 4.00 3.03
C GLU A 230 -18.77 4.76 4.13
N THR A 231 -17.87 4.08 4.82
CA THR A 231 -17.03 4.69 5.86
C THR A 231 -15.58 4.20 5.76
N TYR A 232 -14.67 4.97 6.34
CA TYR A 232 -13.26 4.61 6.44
C TYR A 232 -12.70 4.87 7.82
N GLU A 233 -11.61 4.19 8.16
CA GLU A 233 -10.80 4.41 9.36
C GLU A 233 -9.32 4.34 8.96
N ILE A 234 -8.55 5.38 9.25
CA ILE A 234 -7.10 5.36 9.10
C ILE A 234 -6.53 4.70 10.36
N ILE A 235 -6.00 3.49 10.23
CA ILE A 235 -5.44 2.73 11.34
C ILE A 235 -3.99 3.15 11.58
N ASP A 236 -3.18 3.24 10.52
CA ASP A 236 -1.80 3.74 10.52
C ASP A 236 -1.57 4.65 9.33
N ASN A 237 -0.72 5.68 9.47
CA ASN A 237 -0.36 6.59 8.36
C ASN A 237 1.09 7.09 8.50
N GLY A 238 2.04 6.24 8.14
CA GLY A 238 3.47 6.53 8.08
C GLY A 238 4.26 6.27 9.37
N PRO A 239 5.62 6.37 9.31
CA PRO A 239 6.41 6.71 8.11
C PRO A 239 6.58 5.59 7.09
N LEU A 240 6.37 4.31 7.45
CA LEU A 240 6.69 3.15 6.59
C LEU A 240 5.45 2.39 6.11
N ARG A 241 4.33 2.53 6.79
CA ARG A 241 3.08 1.81 6.50
C ARG A 241 1.89 2.72 6.63
N ILE A 242 1.02 2.69 5.62
CA ILE A 242 -0.36 3.13 5.75
C ILE A 242 -1.28 1.92 5.82
N ARG A 243 -2.26 1.96 6.73
CA ARG A 243 -3.30 0.94 6.88
C ARG A 243 -4.65 1.60 7.04
N ILE A 244 -5.58 1.22 6.17
CA ILE A 244 -6.91 1.81 6.05
C ILE A 244 -7.94 0.70 6.12
N LYS A 245 -8.99 0.91 6.89
CA LYS A 245 -10.15 0.02 6.91
C LYS A 245 -11.32 0.74 6.25
N PHE A 246 -11.95 0.08 5.29
CA PHE A 246 -13.17 0.51 4.64
C PHE A 246 -14.32 -0.40 5.01
N THR A 247 -15.52 0.19 5.17
CA THR A 247 -16.77 -0.55 5.27
C THR A 247 -17.68 -0.15 4.12
N PHE A 248 -18.52 -1.07 3.67
CA PHE A 248 -19.34 -0.90 2.49
C PHE A 248 -20.82 -0.99 2.86
N ARG A 249 -21.68 -0.46 2.00
CA ARG A 249 -23.12 -0.64 2.13
C ARG A 249 -23.48 -2.12 2.04
N PRO A 250 -24.59 -2.53 2.68
CA PRO A 250 -25.07 -3.89 2.54
C PRO A 250 -25.23 -4.28 1.08
N LEU A 251 -24.84 -5.51 0.76
CA LEU A 251 -24.98 -6.09 -0.57
C LEU A 251 -25.76 -7.42 -0.50
N THR A 252 -26.23 -7.88 -1.66
CA THR A 252 -26.90 -9.18 -1.81
C THR A 252 -26.04 -10.09 -2.69
N CYS A 253 -25.92 -11.38 -2.31
CA CYS A 253 -25.29 -12.40 -3.12
C CYS A 253 -26.10 -13.69 -3.08
N GLY A 254 -26.79 -13.99 -4.18
CA GLY A 254 -27.75 -15.10 -4.23
C GLY A 254 -28.92 -14.90 -3.28
N ALA A 255 -29.10 -15.81 -2.33
CA ALA A 255 -30.16 -15.74 -1.33
C ALA A 255 -29.75 -14.97 -0.05
N ASP A 256 -28.46 -14.69 0.13
CA ASP A 256 -27.97 -13.96 1.29
C ASP A 256 -28.13 -12.45 1.05
N GLU A 257 -28.82 -11.77 1.97
CA GLU A 257 -29.09 -10.33 1.93
C GLU A 257 -28.38 -9.62 3.10
N ASP A 258 -28.30 -8.31 3.04
CA ASP A 258 -27.69 -7.45 4.08
C ASP A 258 -26.24 -7.85 4.45
N ILE A 259 -25.48 -8.39 3.47
CA ILE A 259 -24.09 -8.78 3.65
C ILE A 259 -23.25 -7.51 3.82
N LEU A 260 -22.48 -7.45 4.92
CA LEU A 260 -21.62 -6.31 5.23
C LEU A 260 -20.16 -6.64 4.94
N GLU A 261 -19.63 -6.00 3.91
CA GLU A 261 -18.21 -6.11 3.57
C GLU A 261 -17.37 -5.17 4.43
N THR A 262 -16.23 -5.70 4.91
CA THR A 262 -15.14 -4.94 5.53
C THR A 262 -13.84 -5.27 4.82
N ARG A 263 -13.07 -4.24 4.49
CA ARG A 263 -11.80 -4.36 3.79
C ARG A 263 -10.72 -3.58 4.51
N THR A 264 -9.60 -4.25 4.84
CA THR A 264 -8.40 -3.60 5.37
C THR A 264 -7.32 -3.64 4.32
N ILE A 265 -6.84 -2.47 3.90
CA ILE A 265 -5.78 -2.29 2.92
C ILE A 265 -4.54 -1.80 3.66
N THR A 266 -3.39 -2.42 3.39
CA THR A 266 -2.09 -2.04 3.91
C THR A 266 -1.15 -1.81 2.74
N LEU A 267 -0.49 -0.65 2.70
CA LEU A 267 0.56 -0.35 1.73
C LEU A 267 1.83 0.04 2.49
N ASP A 268 2.90 -0.69 2.20
CA ASP A 268 4.22 -0.47 2.79
C ASP A 268 5.13 0.34 1.88
N ALA A 269 6.03 1.10 2.45
CA ALA A 269 7.10 1.77 1.71
C ALA A 269 7.91 0.75 0.87
N GLY A 270 8.26 1.13 -0.36
CA GLY A 270 8.99 0.29 -1.31
C GLY A 270 8.18 -0.81 -2.00
N SER A 271 6.99 -1.16 -1.52
CA SER A 271 6.11 -2.16 -2.16
C SER A 271 5.32 -1.52 -3.31
N ARG A 272 5.12 -2.30 -4.38
CA ARG A 272 4.17 -1.94 -5.44
C ARG A 272 2.78 -2.53 -5.22
N LEU A 273 2.66 -3.42 -4.23
CA LEU A 273 1.43 -4.14 -3.97
C LEU A 273 0.85 -3.76 -2.60
N ASN A 274 -0.45 -3.51 -2.60
CA ASN A 274 -1.27 -3.43 -1.39
C ASN A 274 -1.54 -4.85 -0.88
N HIS A 275 -1.39 -5.09 0.41
CA HIS A 275 -1.94 -6.25 1.10
C HIS A 275 -3.37 -5.95 1.50
N THR A 276 -4.32 -6.78 1.06
CA THR A 276 -5.74 -6.58 1.34
C THR A 276 -6.34 -7.80 2.03
N ARG A 277 -7.09 -7.54 3.10
CA ARG A 277 -7.93 -8.52 3.81
C ARG A 277 -9.38 -8.12 3.66
N VAL A 278 -10.20 -9.05 3.16
CA VAL A 278 -11.65 -8.86 2.97
C VAL A 278 -12.41 -9.83 3.85
N SER A 279 -13.45 -9.37 4.48
CA SER A 279 -14.39 -10.22 5.24
C SER A 279 -15.81 -9.75 5.03
N PHE A 280 -16.74 -10.69 5.17
CA PHE A 280 -18.17 -10.47 5.02
C PHE A 280 -18.89 -10.95 6.29
N ALA A 281 -19.63 -10.03 6.92
CA ALA A 281 -20.58 -10.38 7.99
C ALA A 281 -21.97 -10.60 7.39
N ASN A 282 -22.84 -11.28 8.14
CA ASN A 282 -24.21 -11.65 7.71
C ASN A 282 -24.23 -12.52 6.43
N LEU A 283 -23.20 -13.32 6.23
CA LEU A 283 -23.13 -14.30 5.16
C LEU A 283 -23.47 -15.67 5.75
N ASP A 284 -24.58 -16.28 5.30
CA ASP A 284 -25.11 -17.51 5.89
C ASP A 284 -24.54 -18.77 5.24
N SER A 285 -24.10 -18.68 3.98
CA SER A 285 -23.60 -19.82 3.23
C SER A 285 -22.24 -19.55 2.57
N ALA A 286 -21.48 -20.62 2.32
CA ALA A 286 -20.24 -20.50 1.56
C ALA A 286 -20.53 -20.01 0.13
N LYS A 287 -19.66 -19.13 -0.37
CA LYS A 287 -19.72 -18.55 -1.71
C LYS A 287 -18.39 -18.72 -2.42
N GLU A 288 -18.35 -18.40 -3.69
CA GLU A 288 -17.11 -18.10 -4.37
C GLU A 288 -16.75 -16.62 -4.15
N ILE A 289 -15.46 -16.34 -4.13
CA ILE A 289 -14.93 -14.97 -4.15
C ILE A 289 -14.01 -14.83 -5.35
N VAL A 290 -14.18 -13.73 -6.08
CA VAL A 290 -13.34 -13.39 -7.22
C VAL A 290 -12.53 -12.14 -6.88
N ALA A 291 -11.32 -12.03 -7.42
CA ALA A 291 -10.58 -10.79 -7.49
C ALA A 291 -10.00 -10.67 -8.90
N GLY A 292 -10.21 -9.54 -9.57
CA GLY A 292 -9.92 -9.48 -11.00
C GLY A 292 -9.60 -8.07 -11.50
N ILE A 293 -8.92 -8.02 -12.65
CA ILE A 293 -8.50 -6.82 -13.34
C ILE A 293 -9.36 -6.67 -14.60
N ILE A 294 -9.95 -5.51 -14.79
CA ILE A 294 -10.74 -5.22 -16.00
C ILE A 294 -9.88 -5.25 -17.26
N LEU A 295 -10.34 -5.93 -18.30
CA LEU A 295 -9.71 -5.93 -19.61
C LEU A 295 -10.29 -4.82 -20.49
N ARG A 296 -9.46 -4.19 -21.30
CA ARG A 296 -9.81 -3.14 -22.24
C ARG A 296 -9.42 -3.57 -23.66
N GLU A 297 -10.16 -3.04 -24.63
CA GLU A 297 -10.03 -3.43 -26.03
C GLU A 297 -8.60 -3.20 -26.58
N ASP A 298 -7.98 -2.08 -26.17
CA ASP A 298 -6.62 -1.69 -26.59
C ASP A 298 -5.53 -2.19 -25.64
N GLY A 299 -5.85 -3.10 -24.70
CA GLY A 299 -4.87 -3.65 -23.76
C GLY A 299 -4.09 -4.82 -24.33
N GLY A 300 -3.00 -5.20 -23.65
CA GLY A 300 -2.21 -6.35 -24.04
C GLY A 300 -2.79 -7.68 -23.55
N GLU A 301 -2.04 -8.76 -23.78
CA GLU A 301 -2.45 -10.11 -23.38
C GLU A 301 -2.35 -10.29 -21.85
N PRO A 302 -3.44 -10.70 -21.18
CA PRO A 302 -3.44 -10.96 -19.75
C PRO A 302 -2.73 -12.30 -19.44
N VAL A 303 -2.15 -12.38 -18.25
CA VAL A 303 -1.61 -13.62 -17.69
C VAL A 303 -2.49 -14.09 -16.54
N ALA A 304 -2.90 -15.36 -16.58
CA ALA A 304 -3.65 -16.02 -15.51
C ALA A 304 -2.87 -17.28 -15.09
N ASN A 305 -2.11 -17.19 -13.99
CA ASN A 305 -1.24 -18.27 -13.53
C ASN A 305 -1.57 -18.68 -12.09
N ALA A 306 -2.51 -19.64 -11.96
CA ALA A 306 -2.92 -20.16 -10.65
C ALA A 306 -1.81 -20.92 -9.93
N GLU A 307 -0.93 -21.63 -10.64
CA GLU A 307 0.16 -22.41 -10.06
C GLU A 307 1.20 -21.51 -9.40
N LYS A 308 1.67 -20.49 -10.12
CA LYS A 308 2.60 -19.49 -9.59
C LYS A 308 1.90 -18.49 -8.64
N GLY A 309 0.57 -18.43 -8.66
CA GLY A 309 -0.23 -17.62 -7.72
C GLY A 309 -0.27 -16.15 -8.07
N TYR A 310 -0.32 -15.80 -9.36
CA TYR A 310 -0.52 -14.43 -9.78
C TYR A 310 -1.38 -14.31 -11.04
N ILE A 311 -1.95 -13.13 -11.20
CA ILE A 311 -2.54 -12.66 -12.47
C ILE A 311 -1.93 -11.31 -12.81
N SER A 312 -1.84 -10.98 -14.10
CA SER A 312 -1.36 -9.68 -14.56
C SER A 312 -2.01 -9.23 -15.86
N TYR A 313 -1.98 -7.93 -16.10
CA TYR A 313 -2.53 -7.34 -17.30
C TYR A 313 -1.81 -6.03 -17.67
N PRO A 314 -1.31 -5.90 -18.90
CA PRO A 314 -0.83 -4.63 -19.44
C PRO A 314 -2.03 -3.79 -19.90
N ALA A 315 -2.51 -2.92 -19.03
CA ALA A 315 -3.67 -2.06 -19.26
C ALA A 315 -3.28 -0.84 -20.09
N PRO A 316 -4.11 -0.44 -21.07
CA PRO A 316 -3.92 0.80 -21.80
C PRO A 316 -4.20 2.00 -20.91
N THR A 317 -3.57 3.11 -21.20
CA THR A 317 -3.83 4.39 -20.54
C THR A 317 -4.91 5.17 -21.28
N GLN A 318 -5.67 5.98 -20.53
CA GLN A 318 -6.64 6.90 -21.14
C GLN A 318 -5.95 8.15 -21.67
N ASN A 319 -6.37 8.60 -22.86
CA ASN A 319 -6.00 9.91 -23.38
C ASN A 319 -7.14 10.90 -23.13
N HIS A 320 -6.92 11.85 -22.24
CA HIS A 320 -7.88 12.88 -21.87
C HIS A 320 -7.80 14.13 -22.75
N ASP A 321 -6.75 14.27 -23.58
CA ASP A 321 -6.64 15.37 -24.54
C ASP A 321 -7.26 14.97 -25.90
N THR A 322 -8.45 15.47 -26.17
CA THR A 322 -9.17 15.18 -27.43
C THR A 322 -8.59 15.88 -28.67
N ARG A 323 -7.60 16.79 -28.48
CA ARG A 323 -6.97 17.54 -29.58
C ARG A 323 -5.71 16.85 -30.12
N GLN A 324 -5.04 16.04 -29.30
CA GLN A 324 -3.83 15.31 -29.66
C GLN A 324 -3.78 13.95 -28.97
N VAL A 325 -3.15 12.99 -29.64
CA VAL A 325 -2.81 11.72 -29.01
C VAL A 325 -1.52 11.89 -28.23
N ILE A 326 -1.57 11.58 -26.92
CA ILE A 326 -0.43 11.62 -26.02
C ILE A 326 -0.07 10.16 -25.67
N ASP A 327 1.19 9.81 -25.82
CA ASP A 327 1.71 8.54 -25.31
C ASP A 327 1.86 8.64 -23.80
N ASN A 328 0.92 8.05 -23.08
CA ASN A 328 0.92 7.97 -21.62
C ASN A 328 1.51 6.67 -21.10
N GLY A 329 2.04 5.83 -21.97
CA GLY A 329 2.62 4.53 -21.63
C GLY A 329 1.58 3.45 -21.33
N THR A 330 2.04 2.38 -20.70
CA THR A 330 1.27 1.18 -20.32
C THR A 330 1.29 1.02 -18.80
N ILE A 331 0.13 0.75 -18.20
CA ILE A 331 0.01 0.44 -16.78
C ILE A 331 0.00 -1.08 -16.63
N TYR A 332 0.98 -1.63 -15.92
CA TYR A 332 1.00 -3.05 -15.59
C TYR A 332 0.26 -3.27 -14.27
N VAL A 333 -0.89 -3.92 -14.33
CA VAL A 333 -1.69 -4.25 -13.14
C VAL A 333 -1.47 -5.71 -12.78
N GLY A 334 -1.44 -6.03 -11.50
CA GLY A 334 -1.23 -7.43 -11.10
C GLY A 334 -1.68 -7.74 -9.69
N HIS A 335 -1.97 -9.02 -9.48
CA HIS A 335 -2.32 -9.58 -8.18
C HIS A 335 -1.43 -10.76 -7.84
N VAL A 336 -1.19 -10.93 -6.54
CA VAL A 336 -0.49 -12.09 -5.97
C VAL A 336 -1.36 -12.71 -4.87
N TYR A 337 -1.37 -14.03 -4.81
CA TYR A 337 -2.15 -14.80 -3.85
C TYR A 337 -1.23 -15.63 -2.95
N PRO A 338 -1.32 -15.46 -1.62
CA PRO A 338 -0.50 -16.24 -0.68
C PRO A 338 -0.96 -17.70 -0.58
N MET A 339 -2.23 -17.94 -0.91
CA MET A 339 -2.88 -19.25 -0.89
C MET A 339 -3.11 -19.73 -2.32
N THR A 340 -3.24 -21.05 -2.49
CA THR A 340 -3.70 -21.64 -3.75
C THR A 340 -5.10 -21.14 -4.07
N VAL A 341 -5.29 -20.60 -5.25
CA VAL A 341 -6.60 -20.23 -5.78
C VAL A 341 -7.23 -21.43 -6.47
N LYS A 342 -8.56 -21.50 -6.51
CA LYS A 342 -9.29 -22.57 -7.17
C LYS A 342 -9.08 -22.54 -8.68
N GLU A 343 -9.09 -21.34 -9.26
CA GLU A 343 -8.97 -21.11 -10.68
C GLU A 343 -8.42 -19.70 -10.96
N ALA A 344 -7.67 -19.56 -12.04
CA ALA A 344 -7.33 -18.26 -12.64
C ALA A 344 -7.71 -18.30 -14.13
N LYS A 345 -8.54 -17.34 -14.57
CA LYS A 345 -9.13 -17.32 -15.92
C LYS A 345 -9.40 -15.94 -16.44
N VAL A 346 -9.65 -15.88 -17.73
CA VAL A 346 -10.27 -14.72 -18.40
C VAL A 346 -11.76 -15.02 -18.55
N ALA A 347 -12.60 -14.21 -17.91
CA ALA A 347 -14.05 -14.33 -17.98
C ALA A 347 -14.70 -12.98 -17.66
N GLN A 348 -15.91 -12.73 -18.19
CA GLN A 348 -16.73 -11.57 -17.91
C GLN A 348 -15.98 -10.23 -18.06
N GLY A 349 -15.10 -10.13 -19.10
CA GLY A 349 -14.30 -8.94 -19.34
C GLY A 349 -13.15 -8.68 -18.36
N HIS A 350 -12.77 -9.68 -17.55
CA HIS A 350 -11.69 -9.59 -16.57
C HIS A 350 -10.70 -10.74 -16.72
N VAL A 351 -9.43 -10.51 -16.37
CA VAL A 351 -8.57 -11.56 -15.87
C VAL A 351 -8.77 -11.63 -14.38
N MET A 352 -9.15 -12.81 -13.87
CA MET A 352 -9.54 -12.96 -12.47
C MET A 352 -9.17 -14.32 -11.89
N THR A 353 -9.10 -14.37 -10.56
CA THR A 353 -9.04 -15.62 -9.81
C THR A 353 -10.38 -15.91 -9.14
N VAL A 354 -10.65 -17.19 -8.94
CA VAL A 354 -11.79 -17.69 -8.17
C VAL A 354 -11.25 -18.49 -7.00
N SER A 355 -11.82 -18.28 -5.83
CA SER A 355 -11.54 -19.04 -4.60
C SER A 355 -12.84 -19.35 -3.86
N ASP A 356 -12.84 -20.37 -3.02
CA ASP A 356 -13.95 -20.64 -2.12
C ASP A 356 -13.85 -19.69 -0.91
N TYR A 357 -14.97 -19.13 -0.49
CA TYR A 357 -15.07 -18.26 0.68
C TYR A 357 -16.04 -18.85 1.71
N THR A 358 -15.56 -19.03 2.92
CA THR A 358 -16.35 -19.54 4.04
C THR A 358 -16.76 -18.39 4.97
N PRO A 359 -18.02 -18.28 5.41
CA PRO A 359 -18.44 -17.27 6.37
C PRO A 359 -17.54 -17.21 7.60
N GLY A 360 -17.20 -15.99 8.03
CA GLY A 360 -16.31 -15.74 9.18
C GLY A 360 -14.81 -15.87 8.87
N SER A 361 -14.42 -16.23 7.66
CA SER A 361 -13.02 -16.24 7.22
C SER A 361 -12.58 -14.89 6.67
N TYR A 362 -11.30 -14.82 6.25
CA TYR A 362 -10.75 -13.69 5.51
C TYR A 362 -10.26 -14.17 4.15
N PHE A 363 -10.57 -13.40 3.11
CA PHE A 363 -9.86 -13.51 1.84
C PHE A 363 -8.69 -12.53 1.83
N VAL A 364 -7.49 -13.04 1.52
CA VAL A 364 -6.24 -12.28 1.54
C VAL A 364 -5.60 -12.32 0.17
N TYR A 365 -5.24 -11.18 -0.36
CA TYR A 365 -4.51 -11.07 -1.61
C TYR A 365 -3.70 -9.78 -1.65
N TYR A 366 -2.79 -9.70 -2.62
CA TYR A 366 -1.97 -8.52 -2.91
C TYR A 366 -2.32 -8.01 -4.30
N TRP A 367 -2.38 -6.70 -4.47
CA TRP A 367 -2.69 -6.08 -5.76
C TRP A 367 -2.00 -4.74 -5.90
N GLY A 368 -1.66 -4.36 -7.14
CA GLY A 368 -1.00 -3.09 -7.40
C GLY A 368 -0.58 -2.92 -8.84
N SER A 369 0.37 -2.02 -9.07
CA SER A 369 0.74 -1.63 -10.43
C SER A 369 2.21 -1.25 -10.61
N GLY A 370 2.64 -1.34 -11.87
CA GLY A 370 3.82 -0.71 -12.43
C GLY A 370 3.44 0.19 -13.59
N TRP A 371 4.37 1.01 -14.09
CA TRP A 371 4.17 1.91 -15.21
C TRP A 371 5.46 2.02 -16.02
N ASP A 372 5.36 1.93 -17.37
CA ASP A 372 6.55 1.91 -18.22
C ASP A 372 7.25 3.27 -18.37
N HIS A 373 6.57 4.36 -18.05
CA HIS A 373 7.20 5.67 -17.89
C HIS A 373 7.87 5.89 -16.53
N ALA A 374 7.95 4.85 -15.68
CA ALA A 374 8.69 4.83 -14.41
C ALA A 374 9.81 3.78 -14.46
N ASP A 375 9.77 2.76 -13.61
CA ASP A 375 10.84 1.76 -13.43
C ASP A 375 10.43 0.31 -13.78
N ILE A 376 9.20 0.08 -14.22
CA ILE A 376 8.74 -1.21 -14.78
C ILE A 376 8.52 -1.02 -16.28
N LEU A 377 9.51 -1.38 -17.08
CA LEU A 377 9.54 -0.99 -18.49
C LEU A 377 8.82 -1.97 -19.42
N THR A 378 8.60 -3.23 -18.97
CA THR A 378 7.95 -4.25 -19.79
C THR A 378 7.02 -5.13 -18.96
N HIS A 379 6.08 -5.80 -19.65
CA HIS A 379 5.17 -6.77 -19.03
C HIS A 379 5.93 -7.96 -18.44
N GLU A 380 7.03 -8.39 -19.07
CA GLU A 380 7.88 -9.46 -18.56
C GLU A 380 8.50 -9.08 -17.22
N GLN A 381 9.06 -7.86 -17.10
CA GLN A 381 9.59 -7.37 -15.82
C GLN A 381 8.52 -7.32 -14.72
N TRP A 382 7.30 -6.93 -15.08
CA TRP A 382 6.18 -6.95 -14.15
C TRP A 382 5.82 -8.37 -13.71
N ASN A 383 5.74 -9.32 -14.64
CA ASN A 383 5.47 -10.72 -14.34
C ASN A 383 6.56 -11.33 -13.46
N GLU A 384 7.83 -11.03 -13.71
CA GLU A 384 8.95 -11.45 -12.85
C GLU A 384 8.84 -10.86 -11.45
N TYR A 385 8.43 -9.58 -11.33
CA TYR A 385 8.17 -8.94 -10.04
C TYR A 385 7.07 -9.68 -9.26
N LEU A 386 5.94 -9.97 -9.90
CA LEU A 386 4.81 -10.66 -9.27
C LEU A 386 5.16 -12.11 -8.87
N GLU A 387 5.87 -12.83 -9.73
CA GLU A 387 6.31 -14.19 -9.44
C GLU A 387 7.24 -14.23 -8.23
N ARG A 388 8.23 -13.36 -8.20
CA ARG A 388 9.14 -13.23 -7.05
C ARG A 388 8.38 -12.80 -5.78
N TYR A 389 7.44 -11.88 -5.89
CA TYR A 389 6.62 -11.46 -4.77
C TYR A 389 5.76 -12.62 -4.23
N ALA A 390 5.20 -13.46 -5.10
CA ALA A 390 4.46 -14.65 -4.70
C ALA A 390 5.35 -15.65 -3.93
N GLU A 391 6.58 -15.88 -4.38
CA GLU A 391 7.55 -16.70 -3.68
C GLU A 391 7.92 -16.11 -2.31
N MET A 392 8.11 -14.80 -2.21
CA MET A 392 8.41 -14.12 -0.94
C MET A 392 7.27 -14.28 0.07
N VAL A 393 6.02 -14.10 -0.35
CA VAL A 393 4.85 -14.22 0.53
C VAL A 393 4.66 -15.66 1.02
N ARG A 394 4.93 -16.65 0.18
CA ARG A 394 4.84 -18.08 0.53
C ARG A 394 6.01 -18.56 1.40
N ASN A 395 7.15 -17.87 1.33
CA ASN A 395 8.36 -18.18 2.07
C ASN A 395 8.83 -16.94 2.84
N PRO A 396 8.15 -16.57 3.94
CA PRO A 396 8.44 -15.34 4.65
C PRO A 396 9.85 -15.35 5.26
N LEU A 397 10.36 -14.16 5.59
CA LEU A 397 11.60 -14.00 6.35
C LEU A 397 11.54 -14.76 7.67
N ILE A 398 12.66 -15.36 8.05
CA ILE A 398 12.81 -16.03 9.35
C ILE A 398 13.45 -15.06 10.33
N ILE A 399 12.76 -14.75 11.42
CA ILE A 399 13.19 -13.83 12.48
C ILE A 399 13.50 -14.64 13.75
N LYS A 400 14.69 -14.42 14.34
CA LYS A 400 15.17 -15.10 15.56
C LYS A 400 15.71 -14.12 16.60
#